data_4c773308494e6ee595e0ead539b5c02d
#
_entry.id   4c773308494e6ee595e0ead539b5c02d
#
_cell.length_a   1.000
_cell.length_b   1.000
_cell.length_c   1.000
_cell.angle_alpha   90.00
_cell.angle_beta   90.00
_cell.angle_gamma   90.00
#
_symmetry.space_group_name_H-M   'P 1'
#
loop_
_entity.id
_entity.type
_entity.pdbx_description
1 polymer ?
#
loop_
_entity_poly.entity_id
_entity_poly.type
_entity_poly.pdbx_seq_one_letter_code
_entity_poly.pdbx_strand_id
1 'polypeptide(L)'
;GVKEGLHQYYEIEQTTDLWSLNSGLVQAKLGVNQKEYPDKTPVSFVVIDNKNLTDHGVSYFCRRAKTFVLVTTNTQHPAFSVQEDNLHIICQKKLDLRAVLEELYASYHCERITIQTGGMLNGLFLQEKLFDCIDIVVAPVLIGGKDTATLIDGASITKREELGLLGVLKLVRCEVLEDSYLRLRYEVAG
;
A
#
# COMPACT_ATOMS: atom_id res chain seq x y z
N GLY A 1 4.52 25.74 3.92
CA GLY A 1 4.17 24.69 4.86
C GLY A 1 4.42 23.30 4.33
N VAL A 2 3.89 22.28 5.00
CA VAL A 2 4.10 20.87 4.62
C VAL A 2 3.58 20.55 3.21
N LYS A 3 2.71 21.39 2.68
CA LYS A 3 2.12 21.16 1.34
C LYS A 3 3.09 21.37 0.18
N GLU A 4 4.07 22.23 0.35
CA GLU A 4 4.97 22.62 -0.74
C GLU A 4 5.84 21.47 -1.21
N GLY A 5 6.34 20.63 -0.31
CA GLY A 5 7.19 19.50 -0.64
C GLY A 5 6.44 18.20 -0.95
N LEU A 6 5.11 18.16 -0.78
CA LEU A 6 4.34 16.91 -0.92
C LEU A 6 4.30 16.39 -2.37
N HIS A 7 4.43 17.27 -3.37
CA HIS A 7 4.51 16.89 -4.77
C HIS A 7 5.66 15.92 -5.05
N GLN A 8 6.81 16.07 -4.37
CA GLN A 8 7.98 15.21 -4.53
C GLN A 8 7.68 13.74 -4.19
N TYR A 9 6.85 13.49 -3.16
CA TYR A 9 6.39 12.14 -2.85
C TYR A 9 5.59 11.53 -4.02
N TYR A 10 4.66 12.29 -4.59
CA TYR A 10 3.86 11.81 -5.72
C TYR A 10 4.66 11.62 -7.00
N GLU A 11 5.67 12.44 -7.25
CA GLU A 11 6.57 12.28 -8.38
C GLU A 11 7.40 10.99 -8.26
N ILE A 12 7.91 10.70 -7.05
CA ILE A 12 8.63 9.45 -6.76
C ILE A 12 7.70 8.24 -6.94
N GLU A 13 6.46 8.32 -6.45
CA GLU A 13 5.45 7.28 -6.61
C GLU A 13 5.16 6.97 -8.08
N GLN A 14 5.00 7.98 -8.92
CA GLN A 14 4.69 7.81 -10.34
C GLN A 14 5.83 7.19 -11.15
N THR A 15 7.05 7.24 -10.65
CA THR A 15 8.25 6.67 -11.31
C THR A 15 8.60 5.27 -10.84
N THR A 16 7.80 4.68 -9.95
CA THR A 16 8.02 3.33 -9.43
C THR A 16 7.41 2.26 -10.34
N ASP A 17 6.70 1.31 -9.79
CA ASP A 17 6.23 0.13 -10.50
C ASP A 17 4.86 0.35 -11.15
N LEU A 18 4.56 -0.42 -12.20
CA LEU A 18 3.25 -0.42 -12.85
C LEU A 18 2.19 -1.23 -12.07
N TRP A 19 2.54 -1.72 -10.89
CA TRP A 19 1.62 -2.32 -9.94
C TRP A 19 1.72 -1.58 -8.60
N SER A 20 0.58 -1.22 -8.04
CA SER A 20 0.47 -0.53 -6.76
C SER A 20 -0.53 -1.24 -5.85
N LEU A 21 -0.06 -1.65 -4.65
CA LEU A 21 -0.90 -2.28 -3.63
C LEU A 21 -1.27 -1.25 -2.57
N ASN A 22 -2.55 -1.14 -2.31
CA ASN A 22 -3.16 -0.12 -1.46
C ASN A 22 -4.07 -0.74 -0.39
N SER A 23 -4.40 0.04 0.63
CA SER A 23 -5.40 -0.29 1.65
C SER A 23 -6.72 0.40 1.36
N GLY A 24 -7.81 -0.35 1.35
CA GLY A 24 -9.15 0.22 1.18
C GLY A 24 -9.51 1.26 2.25
N LEU A 25 -9.07 1.06 3.50
CA LEU A 25 -9.24 2.04 4.57
C LEU A 25 -8.56 3.38 4.24
N VAL A 26 -7.32 3.35 3.76
CA VAL A 26 -6.58 4.57 3.39
C VAL A 26 -7.26 5.24 2.20
N GLN A 27 -7.62 4.47 1.18
CA GLN A 27 -8.27 4.99 -0.02
C GLN A 27 -9.66 5.61 0.29
N ALA A 28 -10.44 4.99 1.18
CA ALA A 28 -11.70 5.56 1.65
C ALA A 28 -11.50 6.89 2.40
N LYS A 29 -10.47 6.98 3.26
CA LYS A 29 -10.09 8.24 3.94
C LYS A 29 -9.63 9.33 2.97
N LEU A 30 -9.03 8.95 1.85
CA LEU A 30 -8.67 9.85 0.76
C LEU A 30 -9.88 10.25 -0.11
N GLY A 31 -11.08 9.77 0.22
CA GLY A 31 -12.34 10.16 -0.40
C GLY A 31 -12.68 9.42 -1.69
N VAL A 32 -12.04 8.30 -2.01
CA VAL A 32 -12.27 7.54 -3.25
C VAL A 32 -13.75 7.16 -3.43
N ASN A 33 -14.49 6.98 -2.35
CA ASN A 33 -15.91 6.65 -2.39
C ASN A 33 -16.83 7.79 -2.89
N GLN A 34 -16.30 9.03 -3.03
CA GLN A 34 -17.07 10.21 -3.45
C GLN A 34 -16.36 11.03 -4.54
N LYS A 35 -15.12 10.67 -4.90
CA LYS A 35 -14.37 11.37 -5.96
C LYS A 35 -15.01 11.16 -7.31
N GLU A 36 -14.89 12.17 -8.17
CA GLU A 36 -15.17 12.02 -9.59
C GLU A 36 -14.29 10.92 -10.20
N TYR A 37 -14.83 10.23 -11.20
CA TYR A 37 -14.09 9.18 -11.86
C TYR A 37 -12.86 9.73 -12.57
N PRO A 38 -11.68 9.14 -12.34
CA PRO A 38 -10.44 9.60 -12.94
C PRO A 38 -10.27 9.07 -14.36
N ASP A 39 -9.31 9.66 -15.06
CA ASP A 39 -8.79 9.11 -16.29
C ASP A 39 -8.07 7.78 -16.05
N LYS A 40 -8.09 6.92 -17.07
CA LYS A 40 -7.42 5.63 -17.03
C LYS A 40 -5.90 5.80 -17.05
N THR A 41 -5.23 5.06 -16.19
CA THR A 41 -3.76 5.04 -16.12
C THR A 41 -3.21 3.68 -16.58
N PRO A 42 -1.93 3.57 -16.95
CA PRO A 42 -1.30 2.29 -17.28
C PRO A 42 -1.03 1.43 -16.03
N VAL A 43 -1.28 1.95 -14.83
CA VAL A 43 -1.02 1.28 -13.56
C VAL A 43 -2.12 0.29 -13.23
N SER A 44 -1.73 -0.89 -12.79
CA SER A 44 -2.62 -1.88 -12.18
C SER A 44 -2.66 -1.67 -10.66
N PHE A 45 -3.84 -1.76 -10.08
CA PHE A 45 -4.04 -1.56 -8.65
C PHE A 45 -4.50 -2.84 -7.97
N VAL A 46 -3.90 -3.10 -6.82
CA VAL A 46 -4.36 -4.11 -5.86
C VAL A 46 -4.85 -3.37 -4.62
N VAL A 47 -6.05 -3.66 -4.17
CA VAL A 47 -6.58 -3.06 -2.93
C VAL A 47 -6.99 -4.17 -1.98
N ILE A 48 -6.42 -4.17 -0.78
CA ILE A 48 -6.85 -5.04 0.32
C ILE A 48 -7.94 -4.31 1.08
N ASP A 49 -9.16 -4.82 1.01
CA ASP A 49 -10.32 -4.24 1.69
C ASP A 49 -11.37 -5.27 2.08
N ASN A 50 -12.02 -5.04 3.23
CA ASN A 50 -13.13 -5.86 3.68
C ASN A 50 -14.46 -5.09 3.79
N LYS A 51 -14.42 -3.74 3.93
CA LYS A 51 -15.64 -2.98 4.26
C LYS A 51 -15.58 -1.48 3.99
N ASN A 52 -14.47 -0.97 3.48
CA ASN A 52 -14.29 0.48 3.42
C ASN A 52 -14.64 1.07 2.05
N LEU A 53 -14.44 0.30 0.97
CA LEU A 53 -14.84 0.70 -0.37
C LEU A 53 -16.33 0.42 -0.58
N THR A 54 -17.03 1.43 -1.14
CA THR A 54 -18.37 1.30 -1.67
C THR A 54 -18.36 0.83 -3.13
N ASP A 55 -19.52 0.55 -3.73
CA ASP A 55 -19.63 0.27 -5.18
C ASP A 55 -18.97 1.36 -6.01
N HIS A 56 -19.16 2.63 -5.61
CA HIS A 56 -18.52 3.78 -6.27
C HIS A 56 -16.98 3.71 -6.16
N GLY A 57 -16.45 3.40 -4.98
CA GLY A 57 -15.01 3.28 -4.76
C GLY A 57 -14.39 2.14 -5.57
N VAL A 58 -15.09 1.01 -5.71
CA VAL A 58 -14.69 -0.10 -6.57
C VAL A 58 -14.69 0.34 -8.04
N SER A 59 -15.78 0.98 -8.50
CA SER A 59 -15.90 1.49 -9.87
C SER A 59 -14.85 2.57 -10.18
N TYR A 60 -14.50 3.40 -9.19
CA TYR A 60 -13.43 4.38 -9.32
C TYR A 60 -12.09 3.71 -9.70
N PHE A 61 -11.73 2.61 -8.99
CA PHE A 61 -10.52 1.86 -9.33
C PHE A 61 -10.62 1.14 -10.67
N CYS A 62 -11.77 0.58 -11.02
CA CYS A 62 -11.98 -0.04 -12.34
C CYS A 62 -11.73 0.96 -13.47
N ARG A 63 -12.18 2.19 -13.33
CA ARG A 63 -11.96 3.24 -14.34
C ARG A 63 -10.52 3.72 -14.40
N ARG A 64 -9.87 3.86 -13.23
CA ARG A 64 -8.48 4.31 -13.14
C ARG A 64 -7.47 3.27 -13.61
N ALA A 65 -7.68 2.02 -13.27
CA ALA A 65 -6.69 0.96 -13.39
C ALA A 65 -6.62 0.33 -14.78
N LYS A 66 -5.42 -0.09 -15.20
CA LYS A 66 -5.27 -1.07 -16.28
C LYS A 66 -5.93 -2.38 -15.89
N THR A 67 -5.58 -2.90 -14.71
CA THR A 67 -6.17 -4.08 -14.07
C THR A 67 -6.43 -3.72 -12.61
N PHE A 68 -7.59 -4.08 -12.09
CA PHE A 68 -7.92 -3.88 -10.69
C PHE A 68 -8.15 -5.22 -9.99
N VAL A 69 -7.35 -5.50 -8.97
CA VAL A 69 -7.48 -6.69 -8.13
C VAL A 69 -7.93 -6.27 -6.74
N LEU A 70 -9.11 -6.69 -6.34
CA LEU A 70 -9.58 -6.55 -4.97
C LEU A 70 -9.25 -7.82 -4.18
N VAL A 71 -8.57 -7.67 -3.05
CA VAL A 71 -8.28 -8.75 -2.10
C VAL A 71 -9.17 -8.57 -0.88
N THR A 72 -9.96 -9.58 -0.54
CA THR A 72 -10.91 -9.50 0.57
C THR A 72 -11.09 -10.84 1.28
N THR A 73 -11.50 -10.77 2.54
CA THR A 73 -12.01 -11.93 3.30
C THR A 73 -13.53 -11.85 3.50
N ASN A 74 -14.16 -10.80 2.98
CA ASN A 74 -15.60 -10.56 3.08
C ASN A 74 -16.32 -11.04 1.81
N THR A 75 -17.03 -12.13 1.89
CA THR A 75 -17.82 -12.68 0.78
C THR A 75 -19.04 -11.82 0.37
N GLN A 76 -19.35 -10.77 1.16
CA GLN A 76 -20.42 -9.81 0.88
C GLN A 76 -19.85 -8.42 0.52
N HIS A 77 -18.59 -8.37 0.09
CA HIS A 77 -17.99 -7.11 -0.33
C HIS A 77 -18.70 -6.52 -1.55
N PRO A 78 -18.94 -5.18 -1.62
CA PRO A 78 -19.62 -4.53 -2.75
C PRO A 78 -19.05 -4.89 -4.13
N ALA A 79 -17.77 -5.16 -4.22
CA ALA A 79 -17.11 -5.54 -5.48
C ALA A 79 -17.74 -6.75 -6.18
N PHE A 80 -18.40 -7.65 -5.45
CA PHE A 80 -19.08 -8.81 -6.06
C PHE A 80 -20.31 -8.42 -6.89
N SER A 81 -20.87 -7.23 -6.68
CA SER A 81 -21.99 -6.69 -7.45
C SER A 81 -21.55 -5.81 -8.63
N VAL A 82 -20.29 -5.39 -8.67
CA VAL A 82 -19.76 -4.55 -9.75
C VAL A 82 -19.32 -5.42 -10.94
N GLN A 83 -19.83 -5.09 -12.13
CA GLN A 83 -19.51 -5.80 -13.38
C GLN A 83 -18.61 -4.93 -14.24
N GLU A 84 -17.31 -5.17 -14.17
CA GLU A 84 -16.29 -4.48 -14.97
C GLU A 84 -15.25 -5.50 -15.43
N ASP A 85 -14.88 -5.49 -16.71
CA ASP A 85 -14.01 -6.50 -17.33
C ASP A 85 -12.60 -6.57 -16.73
N ASN A 86 -12.13 -5.47 -16.15
CA ASN A 86 -10.80 -5.36 -15.55
C ASN A 86 -10.81 -5.55 -14.02
N LEU A 87 -11.95 -5.90 -13.42
CA LEU A 87 -12.08 -6.22 -12.00
C LEU A 87 -11.86 -7.70 -11.76
N HIS A 88 -10.92 -8.01 -10.89
CA HIS A 88 -10.66 -9.36 -10.39
C HIS A 88 -10.76 -9.38 -8.88
N ILE A 89 -11.28 -10.46 -8.31
CA ILE A 89 -11.48 -10.57 -6.86
C ILE A 89 -10.76 -11.82 -6.35
N ILE A 90 -9.80 -11.61 -5.46
CA ILE A 90 -9.15 -12.67 -4.67
C ILE A 90 -9.85 -12.70 -3.31
N CYS A 91 -10.71 -13.70 -3.10
CA CYS A 91 -11.45 -13.88 -1.85
C CYS A 91 -10.86 -15.03 -1.04
N GLN A 92 -10.32 -14.72 0.14
CA GLN A 92 -9.70 -15.68 1.03
C GLN A 92 -10.52 -15.86 2.32
N LYS A 93 -10.43 -17.02 2.95
CA LYS A 93 -11.06 -17.24 4.28
C LYS A 93 -10.34 -16.44 5.38
N LYS A 94 -9.04 -16.31 5.26
CA LYS A 94 -8.14 -15.53 6.12
C LYS A 94 -7.09 -14.90 5.20
N LEU A 95 -6.77 -13.63 5.44
CA LEU A 95 -5.76 -12.93 4.64
C LEU A 95 -4.40 -13.63 4.75
N ASP A 96 -3.88 -14.04 3.61
CA ASP A 96 -2.56 -14.61 3.41
C ASP A 96 -1.87 -13.76 2.33
N LEU A 97 -0.97 -12.87 2.78
CA LEU A 97 -0.31 -11.90 1.90
C LEU A 97 0.66 -12.59 0.93
N ARG A 98 1.33 -13.65 1.37
CA ARG A 98 2.25 -14.42 0.52
C ARG A 98 1.49 -15.06 -0.63
N ALA A 99 0.38 -15.75 -0.34
CA ALA A 99 -0.46 -16.37 -1.36
C ALA A 99 -1.03 -15.33 -2.33
N VAL A 100 -1.37 -14.11 -1.86
CA VAL A 100 -1.79 -13.00 -2.73
C VAL A 100 -0.67 -12.60 -3.68
N LEU A 101 0.56 -12.41 -3.19
CA LEU A 101 1.69 -12.02 -4.05
C LEU A 101 2.04 -13.12 -5.06
N GLU A 102 2.00 -14.39 -4.65
CA GLU A 102 2.20 -15.55 -5.54
C GLU A 102 1.14 -15.61 -6.65
N GLU A 103 -0.13 -15.37 -6.32
CA GLU A 103 -1.21 -15.32 -7.31
C GLU A 103 -1.06 -14.13 -8.26
N LEU A 104 -0.67 -12.96 -7.76
CA LEU A 104 -0.38 -11.79 -8.60
C LEU A 104 0.75 -12.07 -9.59
N TYR A 105 1.80 -12.74 -9.15
CA TYR A 105 2.90 -13.14 -10.02
C TYR A 105 2.45 -14.16 -11.07
N ALA A 106 1.80 -15.25 -10.65
CA ALA A 106 1.45 -16.37 -11.52
C ALA A 106 0.35 -16.01 -12.54
N SER A 107 -0.69 -15.29 -12.11
CA SER A 107 -1.90 -15.04 -12.92
C SER A 107 -1.89 -13.69 -13.64
N TYR A 108 -1.17 -12.69 -13.11
CA TYR A 108 -1.17 -11.33 -13.64
C TYR A 108 0.20 -10.82 -14.06
N HIS A 109 1.25 -11.67 -14.01
CA HIS A 109 2.63 -11.32 -14.35
C HIS A 109 3.15 -10.09 -13.59
N CYS A 110 2.75 -9.97 -12.32
CA CYS A 110 3.19 -8.90 -11.44
C CYS A 110 4.57 -9.26 -10.87
N GLU A 111 5.63 -8.87 -11.57
CA GLU A 111 7.02 -9.13 -11.12
C GLU A 111 7.47 -8.18 -10.02
N ARG A 112 6.92 -6.96 -10.01
CA ARG A 112 7.25 -5.91 -9.04
C ARG A 112 6.00 -5.14 -8.66
N ILE A 113 5.86 -4.84 -7.36
CA ILE A 113 4.73 -4.08 -6.83
C ILE A 113 5.20 -3.09 -5.78
N THR A 114 4.70 -1.85 -5.88
CA THR A 114 4.88 -0.84 -4.83
C THR A 114 3.75 -0.96 -3.82
N ILE A 115 4.10 -1.16 -2.55
CA ILE A 115 3.14 -1.28 -1.45
C ILE A 115 2.99 0.09 -0.78
N GLN A 116 1.77 0.63 -0.82
CA GLN A 116 1.39 1.93 -0.30
C GLN A 116 0.20 1.79 0.65
N THR A 117 0.46 1.22 1.81
CA THR A 117 -0.59 0.91 2.78
C THR A 117 -0.40 1.69 4.08
N GLY A 118 -1.29 1.50 5.04
CA GLY A 118 -1.12 2.04 6.39
C GLY A 118 -0.33 1.10 7.30
N GLY A 119 0.06 1.61 8.46
CA GLY A 119 0.96 0.93 9.40
C GLY A 119 0.58 -0.50 9.74
N MET A 120 -0.70 -0.83 9.87
CA MET A 120 -1.16 -2.19 10.17
C MET A 120 -0.79 -3.21 9.08
N LEU A 121 -1.07 -2.89 7.81
CA LEU A 121 -0.69 -3.78 6.70
C LEU A 121 0.82 -3.79 6.49
N ASN A 122 1.48 -2.64 6.61
CA ASN A 122 2.95 -2.57 6.57
C ASN A 122 3.57 -3.48 7.63
N GLY A 123 2.99 -3.52 8.84
CA GLY A 123 3.41 -4.41 9.91
C GLY A 123 3.28 -5.89 9.55
N LEU A 124 2.19 -6.28 8.90
CA LEU A 124 1.99 -7.66 8.43
C LEU A 124 3.01 -8.03 7.34
N PHE A 125 3.22 -7.17 6.35
CA PHE A 125 4.24 -7.39 5.31
C PHE A 125 5.64 -7.54 5.91
N LEU A 126 5.98 -6.73 6.92
CA LEU A 126 7.27 -6.82 7.61
C LEU A 126 7.42 -8.15 8.39
N GLN A 127 6.40 -8.54 9.14
CA GLN A 127 6.40 -9.78 9.93
C GLN A 127 6.54 -11.03 9.05
N GLU A 128 5.92 -11.01 7.88
CA GLU A 128 5.99 -12.11 6.90
C GLU A 128 7.22 -12.04 6.00
N LYS A 129 8.11 -11.03 6.21
CA LYS A 129 9.34 -10.81 5.43
C LYS A 129 9.06 -10.71 3.93
N LEU A 130 8.10 -9.86 3.57
CA LEU A 130 7.63 -9.66 2.20
C LEU A 130 8.11 -8.35 1.56
N PHE A 131 8.98 -7.60 2.24
CA PHE A 131 9.64 -6.43 1.67
C PHE A 131 11.04 -6.76 1.19
N ASP A 132 11.37 -6.39 -0.05
CA ASP A 132 12.75 -6.39 -0.57
C ASP A 132 13.44 -5.06 -0.29
N CYS A 133 12.71 -3.96 -0.42
CA CYS A 133 13.22 -2.61 -0.15
C CYS A 133 12.12 -1.70 0.43
N ILE A 134 12.58 -0.66 1.14
CA ILE A 134 11.71 0.36 1.73
C ILE A 134 12.22 1.74 1.30
N ASP A 135 11.31 2.54 0.75
CA ASP A 135 11.56 3.93 0.35
C ASP A 135 10.76 4.85 1.28
N ILE A 136 11.42 5.74 2.00
CA ILE A 136 10.80 6.64 2.98
C ILE A 136 11.07 8.09 2.56
N VAL A 137 10.00 8.86 2.39
CA VAL A 137 10.09 10.31 2.24
C VAL A 137 9.77 10.94 3.60
N VAL A 138 10.76 11.61 4.17
CA VAL A 138 10.67 12.26 5.48
C VAL A 138 10.38 13.73 5.28
N ALA A 139 9.19 14.17 5.72
CA ALA A 139 8.82 15.59 5.74
C ALA A 139 9.49 16.30 6.92
N PRO A 140 9.87 17.59 6.80
CA PRO A 140 10.52 18.36 7.85
C PRO A 140 9.52 18.85 8.90
N VAL A 141 8.77 17.93 9.51
CA VAL A 141 7.73 18.22 10.50
C VAL A 141 7.82 17.26 11.68
N LEU A 142 7.43 17.73 12.84
CA LEU A 142 7.28 16.92 14.03
C LEU A 142 5.79 16.76 14.34
N ILE A 143 5.35 15.53 14.44
CA ILE A 143 3.98 15.19 14.80
C ILE A 143 4.03 14.46 16.14
N GLY A 144 3.33 15.01 17.14
CA GLY A 144 3.15 14.37 18.43
C GLY A 144 1.82 13.63 18.52
N GLY A 145 1.62 12.95 19.65
CA GLY A 145 0.36 12.32 20.00
C GLY A 145 0.46 10.80 20.12
N LYS A 146 -0.17 10.28 21.16
CA LYS A 146 -0.17 8.83 21.48
C LYS A 146 -0.84 8.00 20.41
N ASP A 147 -1.87 8.57 19.77
CA ASP A 147 -2.71 7.87 18.79
C ASP A 147 -2.39 8.30 17.34
N THR A 148 -1.23 8.91 17.13
CA THR A 148 -0.74 9.25 15.80
C THR A 148 -0.32 7.96 15.08
N ALA A 149 -0.82 7.79 13.84
CA ALA A 149 -0.45 6.66 13.01
C ALA A 149 1.06 6.60 12.76
N THR A 150 1.62 5.40 12.81
CA THR A 150 3.04 5.18 12.54
C THR A 150 3.25 4.55 11.16
N LEU A 151 4.51 4.51 10.71
CA LEU A 151 4.87 3.85 9.45
C LEU A 151 4.61 2.34 9.51
N ILE A 152 4.90 1.74 10.66
CA ILE A 152 4.73 0.30 10.93
C ILE A 152 3.99 0.16 12.25
N ASP A 153 2.79 -0.38 12.22
CA ASP A 153 1.99 -0.72 13.40
C ASP A 153 1.98 -2.24 13.60
N GLY A 154 1.50 -2.67 14.74
CA GLY A 154 1.36 -4.09 15.08
C GLY A 154 1.55 -4.36 16.57
N ALA A 155 1.80 -5.62 16.90
CA ALA A 155 2.09 -6.02 18.27
C ALA A 155 3.40 -5.42 18.76
N SER A 156 3.40 -4.88 19.99
CA SER A 156 4.61 -4.34 20.59
C SER A 156 5.61 -5.46 20.88
N ILE A 157 6.87 -5.24 20.53
CA ILE A 157 7.98 -6.12 20.92
C ILE A 157 8.29 -5.83 22.37
N THR A 158 7.99 -6.78 23.25
CA THR A 158 8.15 -6.64 24.70
C THR A 158 9.13 -7.66 25.31
N LYS A 159 9.52 -8.67 24.53
CA LYS A 159 10.39 -9.75 24.98
C LYS A 159 11.60 -9.90 24.06
N ARG A 160 12.70 -10.38 24.64
CA ARG A 160 13.95 -10.59 23.91
C ARG A 160 13.82 -11.60 22.76
N GLU A 161 13.00 -12.62 22.95
CA GLU A 161 12.73 -13.67 21.95
C GLU A 161 12.04 -13.12 20.71
N GLU A 162 11.35 -11.98 20.84
CA GLU A 162 10.63 -11.30 19.75
C GLU A 162 11.53 -10.40 18.89
N LEU A 163 12.80 -10.21 19.28
CA LEU A 163 13.77 -9.40 18.52
C LEU A 163 14.02 -9.95 17.09
N GLY A 164 13.77 -11.25 16.88
CA GLY A 164 13.81 -11.85 15.54
C GLY A 164 12.72 -11.34 14.57
N LEU A 165 11.72 -10.61 15.08
CA LEU A 165 10.68 -9.96 14.28
C LEU A 165 11.11 -8.59 13.76
N LEU A 166 12.24 -8.06 14.23
CA LEU A 166 12.79 -6.78 13.72
C LEU A 166 13.23 -6.94 12.28
N GLY A 167 12.77 -6.04 11.43
CA GLY A 167 13.33 -5.88 10.09
C GLY A 167 14.68 -5.15 10.16
N VAL A 168 15.74 -5.82 9.73
CA VAL A 168 17.06 -5.20 9.63
C VAL A 168 17.17 -4.49 8.28
N LEU A 169 17.53 -3.22 8.30
CA LEU A 169 17.59 -2.38 7.12
C LEU A 169 19.04 -1.98 6.82
N LYS A 170 19.43 -2.07 5.55
CA LYS A 170 20.70 -1.55 5.03
C LYS A 170 20.43 -0.31 4.21
N LEU A 171 20.96 0.84 4.63
CA LEU A 171 20.80 2.08 3.87
C LEU A 171 21.54 1.98 2.52
N VAL A 172 20.82 2.20 1.45
CA VAL A 172 21.32 2.19 0.07
C VAL A 172 21.48 3.61 -0.46
N ARG A 173 20.52 4.50 -0.13
CA ARG A 173 20.48 5.86 -0.64
C ARG A 173 19.90 6.81 0.40
N CYS A 174 20.53 7.99 0.49
CA CYS A 174 20.03 9.11 1.27
C CYS A 174 20.15 10.36 0.40
N GLU A 175 19.02 11.02 0.16
CA GLU A 175 18.95 12.23 -0.68
C GLU A 175 18.28 13.34 0.10
N VAL A 176 18.83 14.54 -0.02
CA VAL A 176 18.16 15.77 0.38
C VAL A 176 17.33 16.23 -0.80
N LEU A 177 16.02 16.32 -0.58
CA LEU A 177 15.06 16.83 -1.55
C LEU A 177 14.81 18.33 -1.32
N GLU A 178 13.96 18.93 -2.14
CA GLU A 178 13.55 20.32 -1.95
C GLU A 178 12.83 20.52 -0.61
N ASP A 179 12.73 21.73 -0.15
CA ASP A 179 12.03 22.16 1.08
C ASP A 179 12.44 21.36 2.34
N SER A 180 13.71 20.93 2.42
CA SER A 180 14.26 20.15 3.55
C SER A 180 13.64 18.77 3.73
N TYR A 181 13.00 18.21 2.70
CA TYR A 181 12.60 16.82 2.70
C TYR A 181 13.80 15.91 2.53
N LEU A 182 13.70 14.66 3.02
CA LEU A 182 14.69 13.62 2.81
C LEU A 182 14.06 12.41 2.14
N ARG A 183 14.80 11.74 1.27
CA ARG A 183 14.46 10.41 0.76
C ARG A 183 15.48 9.40 1.25
N LEU A 184 15.00 8.36 1.93
CA LEU A 184 15.81 7.27 2.44
C LEU A 184 15.36 5.97 1.76
N ARG A 185 16.31 5.29 1.11
CA ARG A 185 16.06 3.98 0.53
C ARG A 185 16.88 2.92 1.25
N TYR A 186 16.21 1.86 1.67
CA TYR A 186 16.79 0.73 2.36
C TYR A 186 16.54 -0.56 1.59
N GLU A 187 17.50 -1.47 1.62
CA GLU A 187 17.30 -2.90 1.38
C GLU A 187 16.93 -3.57 2.70
N VAL A 188 15.98 -4.51 2.66
CA VAL A 188 15.65 -5.34 3.82
C VAL A 188 16.63 -6.49 3.84
N ALA A 189 17.46 -6.56 4.88
CA ALA A 189 18.36 -7.67 5.09
C ALA A 189 17.57 -8.87 5.60
N GLY A 190 17.60 -9.97 4.86
CA GLY A 190 16.93 -11.23 5.18
C GLY A 190 17.48 -11.95 6.40
#